data_bbe61f00302ec7a9547010c313314bcb
#
_entry.id   bbe61f00302ec7a9547010c313314bcb
#
_cell.length_a   1.000
_cell.length_b   1.000
_cell.length_c   1.000
_cell.angle_alpha   90.00
_cell.angle_beta   90.00
_cell.angle_gamma   90.00
#
_symmetry.space_group_name_H-M   'P 1'
#
loop_
_entity.id
_entity.type
_entity.pdbx_description
1 polymer ?
#
loop_
_entity_poly.entity_id
_entity_poly.type
_entity_poly.pdbx_seq_one_letter_code
_entity_poly.pdbx_strand_id
1 'polypeptide(L)'
;MEVTADGFVVDQAAALATFTGNVVVVRADLTVWADKLVVECADKNLSTIQNMVATGKVRLKTATQDATGDRAVFDPRTQILRLNGNVQVINASGTVNGPELLVNLETDTTTFTSSGGNRVTGVFTPND
;
A
#
# COMPACT_ATOMS: atom_id res chain seq x y z
N MET A 1 1.63 -9.52 11.13
CA MET A 1 0.70 -8.80 10.24
C MET A 1 -0.71 -9.32 10.46
N GLU A 2 -1.65 -8.43 10.63
CA GLU A 2 -3.04 -8.79 10.88
C GLU A 2 -3.92 -8.19 9.77
N VAL A 3 -4.86 -8.99 9.24
CA VAL A 3 -5.79 -8.54 8.20
C VAL A 3 -7.21 -8.80 8.69
N THR A 4 -8.06 -7.78 8.62
CA THR A 4 -9.49 -7.91 8.91
C THR A 4 -10.29 -7.43 7.70
N ALA A 5 -11.45 -8.04 7.46
CA ALA A 5 -12.32 -7.69 6.36
C ALA A 5 -13.72 -8.22 6.59
N ASP A 6 -14.70 -7.76 5.79
CA ASP A 6 -16.06 -8.27 5.87
C ASP A 6 -16.20 -9.64 5.24
N GLY A 7 -15.44 -9.92 4.17
CA GLY A 7 -15.49 -11.19 3.46
C GLY A 7 -14.10 -11.73 3.15
N PHE A 8 -14.03 -13.05 2.98
CA PHE A 8 -12.77 -13.72 2.71
C PHE A 8 -13.01 -14.96 1.85
N VAL A 9 -12.25 -15.09 0.76
CA VAL A 9 -12.31 -16.23 -0.14
C VAL A 9 -10.91 -16.75 -0.39
N VAL A 10 -10.72 -18.07 -0.28
CA VAL A 10 -9.47 -18.73 -0.60
C VAL A 10 -9.67 -19.58 -1.84
N ASP A 11 -8.80 -19.38 -2.84
CA ASP A 11 -8.73 -20.22 -4.04
C ASP A 11 -7.38 -20.94 -4.04
N GLN A 12 -7.38 -22.17 -3.60
CA GLN A 12 -6.14 -22.95 -3.50
C GLN A 12 -5.57 -23.30 -4.86
N ALA A 13 -6.42 -23.53 -5.85
CA ALA A 13 -5.95 -23.86 -7.20
C ALA A 13 -5.17 -22.71 -7.84
N ALA A 14 -5.59 -21.49 -7.57
CA ALA A 14 -4.91 -20.30 -8.06
C ALA A 14 -3.87 -19.76 -7.08
N ALA A 15 -3.76 -20.34 -5.89
CA ALA A 15 -2.90 -19.87 -4.79
C ALA A 15 -3.20 -18.41 -4.42
N LEU A 16 -4.48 -18.07 -4.31
CA LEU A 16 -4.95 -16.72 -4.00
C LEU A 16 -5.83 -16.71 -2.76
N ALA A 17 -5.70 -15.66 -1.98
CA ALA A 17 -6.64 -15.35 -0.91
C ALA A 17 -7.13 -13.91 -1.15
N THR A 18 -8.46 -13.71 -1.10
CA THR A 18 -9.07 -12.42 -1.38
C THR A 18 -9.90 -11.96 -0.19
N PHE A 19 -9.59 -10.79 0.32
CA PHE A 19 -10.36 -10.10 1.36
C PHE A 19 -11.17 -8.99 0.71
N THR A 20 -12.43 -8.88 1.08
CA THR A 20 -13.33 -7.86 0.50
C THR A 20 -14.12 -7.16 1.59
N GLY A 21 -14.37 -5.87 1.37
CA GLY A 21 -15.20 -5.05 2.25
C GLY A 21 -14.46 -4.57 3.51
N ASN A 22 -14.20 -3.29 3.60
CA ASN A 22 -13.57 -2.64 4.75
C ASN A 22 -12.31 -3.36 5.20
N VAL A 23 -11.41 -3.63 4.25
CA VAL A 23 -10.17 -4.35 4.53
C VAL A 23 -9.24 -3.46 5.33
N VAL A 24 -8.69 -3.99 6.42
CA VAL A 24 -7.69 -3.31 7.23
C VAL A 24 -6.51 -4.26 7.45
N VAL A 25 -5.32 -3.79 7.07
CA VAL A 25 -4.07 -4.52 7.29
C VAL A 25 -3.22 -3.75 8.29
N VAL A 26 -2.82 -4.42 9.36
CA VAL A 26 -1.98 -3.82 10.40
C VAL A 26 -0.66 -4.58 10.47
N ARG A 27 0.45 -3.86 10.36
CA ARG A 27 1.78 -4.43 10.47
C ARG A 27 2.70 -3.41 11.15
N ALA A 28 3.20 -3.74 12.35
CA ALA A 28 4.04 -2.82 13.12
C ALA A 28 3.39 -1.42 13.19
N ASP A 29 4.04 -0.40 12.67
CA ASP A 29 3.55 0.98 12.69
C ASP A 29 2.71 1.34 11.47
N LEU A 30 2.47 0.38 10.59
CA LEU A 30 1.79 0.61 9.32
C LEU A 30 0.37 0.07 9.35
N THR A 31 -0.60 0.89 8.95
CA THR A 31 -1.99 0.47 8.76
C THR A 31 -2.42 0.82 7.36
N VAL A 32 -3.05 -0.12 6.67
CA VAL A 32 -3.55 0.06 5.31
C VAL A 32 -5.05 -0.25 5.28
N TRP A 33 -5.83 0.65 4.68
CA TRP A 33 -7.26 0.47 4.44
C TRP A 33 -7.49 0.35 2.94
N ALA A 34 -8.38 -0.55 2.55
CA ALA A 34 -8.75 -0.73 1.15
C ALA A 34 -10.13 -1.39 1.07
N ASP A 35 -10.73 -1.38 -0.12
CA ASP A 35 -11.99 -2.08 -0.35
C ASP A 35 -11.75 -3.56 -0.62
N LYS A 36 -10.59 -3.90 -1.18
CA LYS A 36 -10.25 -5.27 -1.55
C LYS A 36 -8.74 -5.49 -1.40
N LEU A 37 -8.39 -6.68 -0.91
CA LEU A 37 -6.99 -7.10 -0.83
C LEU A 37 -6.88 -8.51 -1.42
N VAL A 38 -5.98 -8.68 -2.38
CA VAL A 38 -5.65 -9.98 -2.96
C VAL A 38 -4.25 -10.36 -2.49
N VAL A 39 -4.15 -11.52 -1.85
CA VAL A 39 -2.87 -12.09 -1.43
C VAL A 39 -2.50 -13.17 -2.42
N GLU A 40 -1.40 -12.97 -3.14
CA GLU A 40 -0.87 -13.93 -4.10
C GLU A 40 0.22 -14.75 -3.44
N CYS A 41 0.07 -16.08 -3.48
CA CYS A 41 0.99 -16.98 -2.82
C CYS A 41 1.83 -17.74 -3.84
N ALA A 42 3.02 -18.17 -3.44
CA ALA A 42 3.92 -18.92 -4.31
C ALA A 42 3.49 -20.37 -4.48
N ASP A 43 2.74 -20.91 -3.52
CA ASP A 43 2.33 -22.29 -3.53
C ASP A 43 0.84 -22.44 -3.15
N LYS A 44 0.29 -23.61 -3.45
CA LYS A 44 -1.14 -23.90 -3.18
C LYS A 44 -1.45 -24.04 -1.70
N ASN A 45 -0.45 -24.20 -0.87
CA ASN A 45 -0.63 -24.29 0.58
C ASN A 45 -0.75 -22.91 1.24
N LEU A 46 -0.57 -21.83 0.47
CA LEU A 46 -0.65 -20.44 0.92
C LEU A 46 0.36 -20.15 2.03
N SER A 47 1.48 -20.86 2.04
CA SER A 47 2.50 -20.72 3.08
C SER A 47 3.49 -19.61 2.80
N THR A 48 3.68 -19.24 1.52
CA THR A 48 4.63 -18.20 1.11
C THR A 48 3.91 -17.13 0.31
N ILE A 49 3.88 -15.92 0.84
CA ILE A 49 3.24 -14.79 0.17
C ILE A 49 4.22 -14.16 -0.81
N GLN A 50 3.82 -14.05 -2.08
CA GLN A 50 4.61 -13.37 -3.10
C GLN A 50 4.28 -11.88 -3.17
N ASN A 51 2.99 -11.55 -3.24
CA ASN A 51 2.52 -10.18 -3.39
C ASN A 51 1.21 -9.99 -2.67
N MET A 52 0.96 -8.76 -2.24
CA MET A 52 -0.33 -8.34 -1.71
C MET A 52 -0.77 -7.12 -2.51
N VAL A 53 -1.97 -7.18 -3.11
CA VAL A 53 -2.50 -6.10 -3.93
C VAL A 53 -3.77 -5.56 -3.29
N ALA A 54 -3.74 -4.30 -2.88
CA ALA A 54 -4.88 -3.59 -2.31
C ALA A 54 -5.45 -2.63 -3.33
N THR A 55 -6.77 -2.62 -3.48
CA THR A 55 -7.46 -1.77 -4.44
C THR A 55 -8.70 -1.14 -3.81
N GLY A 56 -9.11 0.01 -4.37
CA GLY A 56 -10.30 0.72 -3.94
C GLY A 56 -10.03 1.63 -2.74
N LYS A 57 -9.85 2.93 -3.01
CA LYS A 57 -9.66 3.96 -1.98
C LYS A 57 -8.61 3.54 -0.96
N VAL A 58 -7.43 3.20 -1.45
CA VAL A 58 -6.35 2.74 -0.59
C VAL A 58 -5.84 3.90 0.25
N ARG A 59 -5.71 3.66 1.54
CA ARG A 59 -5.13 4.61 2.48
C ARG A 59 -4.06 3.89 3.30
N LEU A 60 -2.94 4.55 3.46
CA LEU A 60 -1.81 4.02 4.20
C LEU A 60 -1.42 5.03 5.26
N LYS A 61 -1.28 4.58 6.49
CA LYS A 61 -0.91 5.45 7.60
C LYS A 61 0.24 4.87 8.39
N THR A 62 1.25 5.71 8.63
CA THR A 62 2.34 5.40 9.55
C THR A 62 2.33 6.43 10.69
N ALA A 63 3.30 6.34 11.59
CA ALA A 63 3.42 7.30 12.68
C ALA A 63 3.65 8.74 12.19
N THR A 64 4.21 8.91 10.99
CA THR A 64 4.64 10.23 10.49
C THR A 64 3.94 10.66 9.20
N GLN A 65 3.27 9.75 8.50
CA GLN A 65 2.72 10.03 7.17
C GLN A 65 1.34 9.42 7.01
N ASP A 66 0.54 10.06 6.15
CA ASP A 66 -0.76 9.58 5.73
C ASP A 66 -0.79 9.65 4.20
N ALA A 67 -0.95 8.52 3.54
CA ALA A 67 -0.91 8.44 2.09
C ALA A 67 -2.19 7.82 1.55
N THR A 68 -2.64 8.30 0.39
CA THR A 68 -3.80 7.75 -0.31
C THR A 68 -3.45 7.48 -1.76
N GLY A 69 -4.14 6.51 -2.35
CA GLY A 69 -3.96 6.15 -3.75
C GLY A 69 -5.06 5.21 -4.20
N ASP A 70 -5.04 4.85 -5.48
CA ASP A 70 -6.05 3.95 -6.03
C ASP A 70 -5.69 2.48 -5.84
N ARG A 71 -4.39 2.19 -5.83
CA ARG A 71 -3.90 0.81 -5.76
C ARG A 71 -2.57 0.77 -5.02
N ALA A 72 -2.39 -0.27 -4.21
CA ALA A 72 -1.13 -0.52 -3.51
C ALA A 72 -0.71 -1.97 -3.75
N VAL A 73 0.58 -2.17 -4.02
CA VAL A 73 1.18 -3.49 -4.16
C VAL A 73 2.33 -3.60 -3.18
N PHE A 74 2.29 -4.64 -2.36
CA PHE A 74 3.34 -4.90 -1.37
C PHE A 74 4.03 -6.23 -1.67
N ASP A 75 5.37 -6.20 -1.73
CA ASP A 75 6.20 -7.39 -1.85
C ASP A 75 6.85 -7.65 -0.48
N PRO A 76 6.41 -8.67 0.25
CA PRO A 76 6.96 -8.93 1.58
C PRO A 76 8.41 -9.42 1.57
N ARG A 77 8.91 -9.90 0.45
CA ARG A 77 10.30 -10.37 0.35
C ARG A 77 11.27 -9.22 0.32
N THR A 78 10.94 -8.15 -0.39
CA THR A 78 11.76 -6.95 -0.50
C THR A 78 11.32 -5.86 0.46
N GLN A 79 10.13 -6.00 1.05
CA GLN A 79 9.49 -5.02 1.90
C GLN A 79 9.25 -3.68 1.20
N ILE A 80 8.99 -3.75 -0.11
CA ILE A 80 8.67 -2.58 -0.91
C ILE A 80 7.16 -2.51 -1.10
N LEU A 81 6.60 -1.35 -0.77
CA LEU A 81 5.21 -1.01 -0.99
C LEU A 81 5.14 0.04 -2.10
N ARG A 82 4.36 -0.25 -3.11
CA ARG A 82 4.15 0.67 -4.24
C ARG A 82 2.70 1.12 -4.25
N LEU A 83 2.51 2.43 -4.17
CA LEU A 83 1.20 3.05 -4.21
C LEU A 83 1.08 3.82 -5.52
N ASN A 84 0.01 3.62 -6.27
CA ASN A 84 -0.15 4.29 -7.55
C ASN A 84 -1.60 4.72 -7.78
N GLY A 85 -1.77 5.65 -8.74
CA GLY A 85 -3.05 6.24 -9.06
C GLY A 85 -3.45 7.36 -8.11
N ASN A 86 -3.30 8.63 -8.52
CA ASN A 86 -3.70 9.80 -7.74
C ASN A 86 -3.12 9.78 -6.33
N VAL A 87 -1.82 9.54 -6.22
CA VAL A 87 -1.18 9.41 -4.92
C VAL A 87 -1.03 10.77 -4.25
N GLN A 88 -1.40 10.84 -2.97
CA GLN A 88 -1.20 12.00 -2.13
C GLN A 88 -0.61 11.55 -0.80
N VAL A 89 0.45 12.23 -0.37
CA VAL A 89 1.07 11.98 0.94
C VAL A 89 1.02 13.26 1.75
N ILE A 90 0.53 13.14 2.97
CA ILE A 90 0.43 14.26 3.92
C ILE A 90 1.29 13.93 5.13
N ASN A 91 2.15 14.87 5.51
CA ASN A 91 2.95 14.77 6.74
C ASN A 91 3.03 16.13 7.40
N ALA A 92 3.79 16.22 8.49
CA ALA A 92 3.91 17.47 9.25
C ALA A 92 4.53 18.62 8.44
N SER A 93 5.32 18.30 7.41
CA SER A 93 6.01 19.30 6.58
C SER A 93 5.19 19.77 5.39
N GLY A 94 4.11 19.08 5.03
CA GLY A 94 3.30 19.45 3.90
C GLY A 94 2.67 18.27 3.17
N THR A 95 2.31 18.51 1.92
CA THR A 95 1.62 17.57 1.06
C THR A 95 2.39 17.34 -0.22
N VAL A 96 2.53 16.08 -0.65
CA VAL A 96 3.15 15.73 -1.92
C VAL A 96 2.15 14.91 -2.73
N ASN A 97 1.98 15.27 -4.00
CA ASN A 97 1.09 14.59 -4.94
C ASN A 97 1.89 14.07 -6.12
N GLY A 98 1.57 12.89 -6.59
CA GLY A 98 2.23 12.31 -7.75
C GLY A 98 1.51 11.06 -8.25
N PRO A 99 1.94 10.51 -9.39
CA PRO A 99 1.32 9.32 -9.96
C PRO A 99 1.70 8.03 -9.24
N GLU A 100 2.87 8.00 -8.62
CA GLU A 100 3.37 6.79 -7.96
C GLU A 100 4.24 7.12 -6.77
N LEU A 101 4.08 6.34 -5.71
CA LEU A 101 4.90 6.41 -4.51
C LEU A 101 5.49 5.04 -4.24
N LEU A 102 6.78 4.99 -3.97
CA LEU A 102 7.49 3.77 -3.57
C LEU A 102 7.99 3.94 -2.14
N VAL A 103 7.57 3.04 -1.26
CA VAL A 103 8.02 3.03 0.13
C VAL A 103 8.82 1.77 0.37
N ASN A 104 10.07 1.93 0.81
CA ASN A 104 10.90 0.81 1.24
C ASN A 104 10.82 0.72 2.75
N LEU A 105 10.09 -0.27 3.27
CA LEU A 105 9.86 -0.41 4.71
C LEU A 105 11.10 -0.94 5.44
N GLU A 106 12.03 -1.57 4.72
CA GLU A 106 13.28 -2.04 5.32
C GLU A 106 14.24 -0.90 5.60
N THR A 107 14.36 0.05 4.65
CA THR A 107 15.27 1.20 4.79
C THR A 107 14.56 2.47 5.26
N ASP A 108 13.24 2.43 5.38
CA ASP A 108 12.41 3.56 5.77
C ASP A 108 12.59 4.76 4.82
N THR A 109 12.67 4.47 3.52
CA THR A 109 12.79 5.50 2.49
C THR A 109 11.52 5.58 1.66
N THR A 110 11.20 6.80 1.21
CA THR A 110 10.03 7.09 0.41
C THR A 110 10.47 7.81 -0.87
N THR A 111 10.05 7.28 -2.01
CA THR A 111 10.41 7.85 -3.31
C THR A 111 9.15 8.12 -4.12
N PHE A 112 9.02 9.35 -4.62
CA PHE A 112 7.99 9.71 -5.59
C PHE A 112 8.58 9.63 -6.98
N THR A 113 7.83 9.03 -7.90
CA THR A 113 8.23 8.97 -9.30
C THR A 113 7.14 9.56 -10.17
N SER A 114 7.56 10.20 -11.27
CA SER A 114 6.64 10.65 -12.30
C SER A 114 6.77 9.73 -13.52
N SER A 115 5.64 9.45 -14.16
CA SER A 115 5.64 8.64 -15.37
C SER A 115 4.61 9.17 -16.35
N GLY A 116 4.82 8.94 -17.64
CA GLY A 116 3.85 9.30 -18.66
C GLY A 116 3.56 10.79 -18.75
N GLY A 117 4.52 11.65 -18.49
CA GLY A 117 4.34 13.09 -18.55
C GLY A 117 3.73 13.72 -17.29
N ASN A 118 3.32 12.93 -16.33
CA ASN A 118 2.84 13.44 -15.05
C ASN A 118 4.01 13.87 -14.19
N ARG A 119 3.78 14.85 -13.35
CA ARG A 119 4.81 15.39 -12.46
C ARG A 119 4.47 15.12 -11.00
N VAL A 120 5.51 15.05 -10.19
CA VAL A 120 5.36 15.06 -8.74
C VAL A 120 5.25 16.51 -8.31
N THR A 121 4.23 16.82 -7.50
CA THR A 121 4.00 18.16 -6.99
C THR A 121 4.01 18.11 -5.47
N GLY A 122 4.79 19.01 -4.85
CA GLY A 122 4.86 19.09 -3.41
C GLY A 122 4.53 20.47 -2.91
N VAL A 123 3.81 20.53 -1.80
CA VAL A 123 3.55 21.78 -1.07
C VAL A 123 4.06 21.55 0.34
N PHE A 124 5.02 22.36 0.75
CA PHE A 124 5.67 22.24 2.05
C PHE A 124 5.47 23.50 2.86
N THR A 125 5.13 23.33 4.12
CA THR A 125 5.03 24.44 5.05
C THR A 125 6.27 24.41 5.95
N PRO A 126 7.12 25.44 5.89
CA PRO A 126 8.31 25.48 6.73
C PRO A 126 7.95 25.44 8.20
N ASN A 127 8.69 24.66 8.95
CA ASN A 127 8.53 24.50 10.38
C ASN A 127 9.68 25.24 11.08
N ASP A 128 9.43 26.43 11.49
CA ASP A 128 10.46 27.26 12.14
C ASP A 128 10.50 27.04 13.64
#